data_0f76efe14d1e92d871c1ec1028f5a678
#
_entry.id   0f76efe14d1e92d871c1ec1028f5a678
#
_cell.length_a   1.000
_cell.length_b   1.000
_cell.length_c   1.000
_cell.angle_alpha   90.00
_cell.angle_beta   90.00
_cell.angle_gamma   90.00
#
_symmetry.space_group_name_H-M   'P 1'
#
loop_
_entity.id
_entity.type
_entity.pdbx_description
1 polymer ?
#
loop_
_entity_poly.entity_id
_entity_poly.type
_entity_poly.pdbx_seq_one_letter_code
_entity_poly.pdbx_strand_id
1 'polypeptide(L)'
;MWAWFTINAVWILIISLLVLLLVFYVRHNYQRRIEKLMPEEWSDEKVHKRTDLAFWTLEGIALAVIVLGFIATIVSEEGAAAAVTPQTIERWFLEHGSRILVLLLVGVGLWIALGKFLPPLVHRIMARPKRGESLQGMKKREDTLRGVFMGLGKVSIVIVIAFMILSELNVSIGPILAGLGIAGIAVGFGAQYLIRDIIAGIFILLENQYRVGDVAKIADIAGLVEEVNLRKTVLRDLDGIVHHVPNGEIRVASNYTRHFSRVNLDVSVAYGTDLDHAISVINRVGEELAMDEDWRDKFITPPQVLRVNKFGDSGIDIKILGDVVPMEQWAVMGELRLRIKKVFDAEGIEIPWPHVKLYMGQSQASGNLACKACSHLNLPGSRFCSNCGASLSP
;
A
#
# COMPACT_ATOMS: atom_id res chain seq x y z
N MET A 1 -67.55 -5.35 19.22
CA MET A 1 -66.57 -4.27 19.26
C MET A 1 -65.78 -4.20 20.59
N TRP A 2 -66.44 -4.06 21.74
CA TRP A 2 -65.76 -3.97 23.05
C TRP A 2 -64.96 -5.18 23.47
N ALA A 3 -65.46 -6.41 23.29
CA ALA A 3 -64.75 -7.65 23.67
C ALA A 3 -63.49 -7.89 22.79
N TRP A 4 -63.47 -7.41 21.57
CA TRP A 4 -62.32 -7.47 20.67
C TRP A 4 -61.22 -6.48 21.11
N PHE A 5 -61.63 -5.27 21.52
CA PHE A 5 -60.68 -4.24 21.99
C PHE A 5 -59.94 -4.71 23.26
N THR A 6 -60.62 -5.44 24.15
CA THR A 6 -60.02 -5.89 25.40
C THR A 6 -59.01 -7.04 25.19
N ILE A 7 -59.25 -7.96 24.26
CA ILE A 7 -58.32 -9.08 23.99
C ILE A 7 -57.10 -8.62 23.19
N ASN A 8 -57.30 -7.78 22.19
CA ASN A 8 -56.18 -7.30 21.36
C ASN A 8 -55.39 -6.14 21.96
N ALA A 9 -56.04 -5.31 22.80
CA ALA A 9 -55.31 -4.31 23.58
C ALA A 9 -54.29 -4.95 24.52
N VAL A 10 -54.60 -6.15 25.05
CA VAL A 10 -53.66 -6.92 25.90
C VAL A 10 -52.43 -7.35 25.10
N TRP A 11 -52.59 -7.85 23.86
CA TRP A 11 -51.47 -8.27 23.02
C TRP A 11 -50.67 -7.10 22.51
N ILE A 12 -51.32 -6.00 22.13
CA ILE A 12 -50.64 -4.73 21.71
C ILE A 12 -49.86 -4.18 22.90
N LEU A 13 -50.43 -4.21 24.11
CA LEU A 13 -49.72 -3.79 25.32
C LEU A 13 -48.55 -4.72 25.65
N ILE A 14 -48.70 -6.03 25.50
CA ILE A 14 -47.61 -7.01 25.76
C ILE A 14 -46.47 -6.78 24.76
N ILE A 15 -46.75 -6.60 23.48
CA ILE A 15 -45.73 -6.38 22.45
C ILE A 15 -45.06 -5.02 22.64
N SER A 16 -45.83 -3.97 22.92
CA SER A 16 -45.29 -2.66 23.25
C SER A 16 -44.43 -2.70 24.52
N LEU A 17 -44.86 -3.45 25.53
CA LEU A 17 -44.10 -3.62 26.76
C LEU A 17 -42.80 -4.40 26.51
N LEU A 18 -42.84 -5.47 25.71
CA LEU A 18 -41.65 -6.24 25.32
C LEU A 18 -40.65 -5.42 24.54
N VAL A 19 -41.11 -4.60 23.59
CA VAL A 19 -40.27 -3.67 22.83
C VAL A 19 -39.68 -2.62 23.76
N LEU A 20 -40.47 -2.03 24.66
CA LEU A 20 -40.00 -1.08 25.65
C LEU A 20 -38.98 -1.70 26.64
N LEU A 21 -39.22 -2.92 27.09
CA LEU A 21 -38.30 -3.64 27.96
C LEU A 21 -36.99 -3.98 27.25
N LEU A 22 -37.06 -4.34 25.97
CA LEU A 22 -35.88 -4.60 25.14
C LEU A 22 -35.04 -3.33 24.94
N VAL A 23 -35.68 -2.24 24.63
CA VAL A 23 -35.05 -0.95 24.47
C VAL A 23 -34.46 -0.46 25.78
N PHE A 24 -35.19 -0.57 26.87
CA PHE A 24 -34.70 -0.24 28.20
C PHE A 24 -33.48 -1.12 28.60
N TYR A 25 -33.52 -2.41 28.30
CA TYR A 25 -32.41 -3.33 28.55
C TYR A 25 -31.15 -2.95 27.74
N VAL A 26 -31.33 -2.63 26.46
CA VAL A 26 -30.24 -2.18 25.58
C VAL A 26 -29.69 -0.85 26.08
N ARG A 27 -30.55 0.13 26.42
CA ARG A 27 -30.17 1.43 26.97
C ARG A 27 -29.43 1.29 28.31
N HIS A 28 -29.92 0.49 29.22
CA HIS A 28 -29.34 0.27 30.53
C HIS A 28 -27.95 -0.40 30.44
N ASN A 29 -27.82 -1.43 29.61
CA ASN A 29 -26.51 -2.06 29.37
C ASN A 29 -25.53 -1.15 28.64
N TYR A 30 -26.03 -0.28 27.76
CA TYR A 30 -25.21 0.70 27.05
C TYR A 30 -24.70 1.78 28.01
N GLN A 31 -25.55 2.33 28.85
CA GLN A 31 -25.17 3.32 29.87
C GLN A 31 -24.15 2.77 30.87
N ARG A 32 -24.38 1.56 31.42
CA ARG A 32 -23.43 0.89 32.33
C ARG A 32 -22.06 0.61 31.72
N ARG A 33 -21.98 0.44 30.40
CA ARG A 33 -20.71 0.21 29.72
C ARG A 33 -19.98 1.50 29.36
N ILE A 34 -20.69 2.57 29.06
CA ILE A 34 -20.12 3.90 28.80
C ILE A 34 -19.51 4.43 30.09
N GLU A 35 -20.19 4.38 31.22
CA GLU A 35 -19.66 4.81 32.52
C GLU A 35 -18.36 4.09 32.92
N LYS A 36 -18.18 2.84 32.51
CA LYS A 36 -16.95 2.06 32.78
C LYS A 36 -15.79 2.33 31.80
N LEU A 37 -16.05 2.95 30.67
CA LEU A 37 -15.08 3.10 29.57
C LEU A 37 -14.64 4.55 29.31
N MET A 38 -15.33 5.53 29.87
CA MET A 38 -14.96 6.94 29.70
C MET A 38 -13.90 7.38 30.72
N PRO A 39 -12.83 8.06 30.27
CA PRO A 39 -11.96 8.81 31.15
C PRO A 39 -12.76 9.93 31.85
N GLU A 40 -12.43 10.26 33.10
CA GLU A 40 -13.12 11.28 33.91
C GLU A 40 -13.23 12.66 33.22
N GLU A 41 -12.35 12.96 32.27
CA GLU A 41 -12.35 14.21 31.50
C GLU A 41 -13.49 14.34 30.45
N TRP A 42 -14.22 13.25 30.15
CA TRP A 42 -15.28 13.20 29.12
C TRP A 42 -16.68 13.05 29.70
N SER A 43 -16.84 13.27 30.98
CA SER A 43 -18.14 13.24 31.69
C SER A 43 -19.06 14.43 31.33
N ASP A 44 -18.95 14.96 30.11
CA ASP A 44 -19.70 16.14 29.68
C ASP A 44 -21.18 15.76 29.48
N GLU A 45 -22.07 16.39 30.23
CA GLU A 45 -23.54 16.29 30.16
C GLU A 45 -24.09 16.38 28.74
N LYS A 46 -23.33 17.01 27.84
CA LYS A 46 -23.66 17.13 26.40
C LYS A 46 -23.55 15.81 25.62
N VAL A 47 -22.65 14.88 26.02
CA VAL A 47 -22.48 13.58 25.35
C VAL A 47 -23.65 12.65 25.75
N HIS A 48 -24.00 12.63 27.02
CA HIS A 48 -25.18 11.89 27.50
C HIS A 48 -26.48 12.36 26.86
N LYS A 49 -26.66 13.68 26.75
CA LYS A 49 -27.85 14.26 26.12
C LYS A 49 -27.96 13.98 24.63
N ARG A 50 -26.82 13.92 23.91
CA ARG A 50 -26.82 13.54 22.47
C ARG A 50 -27.06 12.06 22.23
N THR A 51 -26.52 11.19 23.08
CA THR A 51 -26.76 9.72 22.97
C THR A 51 -28.19 9.38 23.35
N ASP A 52 -28.77 10.01 24.38
CA ASP A 52 -30.16 9.85 24.75
C ASP A 52 -31.11 10.35 23.64
N LEU A 53 -30.83 11.51 23.04
CA LEU A 53 -31.61 12.04 21.91
C LEU A 53 -31.57 11.10 20.70
N ALA A 54 -30.42 10.52 20.39
CA ALA A 54 -30.28 9.54 19.29
C ALA A 54 -31.07 8.26 19.56
N PHE A 55 -31.10 7.78 20.81
CA PHE A 55 -31.94 6.64 21.19
C PHE A 55 -33.43 6.96 21.07
N TRP A 56 -33.89 8.10 21.58
CA TRP A 56 -35.28 8.53 21.47
C TRP A 56 -35.75 8.72 20.03
N THR A 57 -34.86 9.24 19.15
CA THR A 57 -35.20 9.40 17.72
C THR A 57 -35.29 8.05 17.01
N LEU A 58 -34.38 7.11 17.30
CA LEU A 58 -34.42 5.74 16.77
C LEU A 58 -35.66 4.97 17.22
N GLU A 59 -36.03 5.09 18.50
CA GLU A 59 -37.24 4.51 19.06
C GLU A 59 -38.50 5.09 18.40
N GLY A 60 -38.56 6.41 18.24
CA GLY A 60 -39.68 7.08 17.60
C GLY A 60 -39.82 6.70 16.12
N ILE A 61 -38.72 6.57 15.39
CA ILE A 61 -38.72 6.13 13.99
C ILE A 61 -39.15 4.67 13.88
N ALA A 62 -38.65 3.78 14.73
CA ALA A 62 -39.04 2.36 14.73
C ALA A 62 -40.54 2.19 15.03
N LEU A 63 -41.04 2.93 16.00
CA LEU A 63 -42.46 2.90 16.35
C LEU A 63 -43.34 3.49 15.23
N ALA A 64 -42.92 4.59 14.63
CA ALA A 64 -43.62 5.19 13.48
C ALA A 64 -43.65 4.27 12.25
N VAL A 65 -42.55 3.57 11.96
CA VAL A 65 -42.45 2.59 10.85
C VAL A 65 -43.38 1.40 11.11
N ILE A 66 -43.42 0.88 12.32
CA ILE A 66 -44.32 -0.22 12.70
C ILE A 66 -45.79 0.21 12.57
N VAL A 67 -46.15 1.41 13.07
CA VAL A 67 -47.51 1.93 13.01
C VAL A 67 -47.91 2.26 11.56
N LEU A 68 -47.07 2.92 10.79
CA LEU A 68 -47.31 3.22 9.37
C LEU A 68 -47.36 1.94 8.51
N GLY A 69 -46.52 0.96 8.77
CA GLY A 69 -46.57 -0.36 8.12
C GLY A 69 -47.85 -1.10 8.43
N PHE A 70 -48.29 -1.06 9.66
CA PHE A 70 -49.57 -1.65 10.12
C PHE A 70 -50.78 -0.96 9.43
N ILE A 71 -50.79 0.37 9.36
CA ILE A 71 -51.84 1.14 8.65
C ILE A 71 -51.77 0.81 7.16
N ALA A 72 -50.62 0.77 6.54
CA ALA A 72 -50.46 0.51 5.09
C ALA A 72 -50.92 -0.92 4.72
N THR A 73 -50.68 -1.94 5.54
CA THR A 73 -51.12 -3.31 5.28
C THR A 73 -52.62 -3.45 5.42
N ILE A 74 -53.25 -2.80 6.44
CA ILE A 74 -54.69 -2.76 6.58
C ILE A 74 -55.36 -2.09 5.37
N VAL A 75 -54.75 -1.02 4.83
CA VAL A 75 -55.27 -0.27 3.68
C VAL A 75 -55.05 -0.99 2.36
N SER A 76 -53.99 -1.77 2.22
CA SER A 76 -53.60 -2.43 0.96
C SER A 76 -54.25 -3.80 0.69
N GLU A 77 -54.58 -4.59 1.71
CA GLU A 77 -55.18 -5.90 1.53
C GLU A 77 -56.71 -5.86 1.24
N GLU A 78 -57.38 -4.78 1.59
CA GLU A 78 -58.81 -4.67 1.34
C GLU A 78 -59.10 -3.29 0.74
N GLY A 79 -59.30 -3.22 -0.56
CA GLY A 79 -59.74 -1.96 -1.19
C GLY A 79 -60.84 -1.30 -0.39
N ALA A 80 -60.58 -0.20 0.21
CA ALA A 80 -61.33 0.89 0.82
C ALA A 80 -62.71 0.61 1.50
N ALA A 81 -63.22 -0.63 1.59
CA ALA A 81 -64.57 -0.90 2.10
C ALA A 81 -64.75 -2.20 2.89
N ALA A 82 -63.72 -3.03 3.09
CA ALA A 82 -63.89 -4.24 3.92
C ALA A 82 -63.65 -3.92 5.38
N ALA A 83 -64.62 -4.18 6.22
CA ALA A 83 -64.57 -3.93 7.66
C ALA A 83 -63.40 -4.67 8.27
N VAL A 84 -62.48 -3.94 8.93
CA VAL A 84 -61.42 -4.50 9.77
C VAL A 84 -62.05 -5.39 10.82
N THR A 85 -62.11 -6.69 10.53
CA THR A 85 -62.69 -7.68 11.45
C THR A 85 -61.64 -8.15 12.44
N PRO A 86 -62.03 -8.55 13.67
CA PRO A 86 -61.07 -9.14 14.62
C PRO A 86 -60.29 -10.31 14.06
N GLN A 87 -60.90 -11.12 13.20
CA GLN A 87 -60.31 -12.30 12.55
C GLN A 87 -59.22 -11.95 11.54
N THR A 88 -59.36 -10.84 10.83
CA THR A 88 -58.35 -10.35 9.85
C THR A 88 -57.08 -9.91 10.56
N ILE A 89 -57.22 -9.22 11.69
CA ILE A 89 -56.08 -8.76 12.51
C ILE A 89 -55.40 -9.94 13.21
N GLU A 90 -56.19 -10.90 13.76
CA GLU A 90 -55.61 -12.08 14.38
C GLU A 90 -54.80 -12.92 13.40
N ARG A 91 -55.32 -13.13 12.18
CA ARG A 91 -54.64 -13.85 11.11
C ARG A 91 -53.36 -13.13 10.68
N TRP A 92 -53.44 -11.81 10.51
CA TRP A 92 -52.25 -10.99 10.20
C TRP A 92 -51.15 -11.08 11.27
N PHE A 93 -51.56 -11.01 12.56
CA PHE A 93 -50.62 -11.15 13.65
C PHE A 93 -49.99 -12.53 13.73
N LEU A 94 -50.74 -13.58 13.45
CA LEU A 94 -50.24 -14.96 13.46
C LEU A 94 -49.29 -15.20 12.27
N GLU A 95 -49.58 -14.64 11.11
CA GLU A 95 -48.77 -14.82 9.88
C GLU A 95 -47.55 -13.91 9.83
N HIS A 96 -47.68 -12.63 10.07
CA HIS A 96 -46.62 -11.63 9.93
C HIS A 96 -45.96 -11.30 11.28
N GLY A 97 -46.72 -11.16 12.33
CA GLY A 97 -46.21 -10.80 13.66
C GLY A 97 -45.24 -11.84 14.22
N SER A 98 -45.56 -13.14 14.03
CA SER A 98 -44.66 -14.24 14.45
C SER A 98 -43.32 -14.19 13.73
N ARG A 99 -43.30 -13.89 12.42
CA ARG A 99 -42.09 -13.77 11.62
C ARG A 99 -41.27 -12.54 12.00
N ILE A 100 -41.94 -11.39 12.20
CA ILE A 100 -41.29 -10.17 12.68
C ILE A 100 -40.65 -10.39 14.05
N LEU A 101 -41.32 -11.09 14.95
CA LEU A 101 -40.75 -11.43 16.26
C LEU A 101 -39.48 -12.30 16.12
N VAL A 102 -39.53 -13.31 15.26
CA VAL A 102 -38.34 -14.15 14.96
C VAL A 102 -37.21 -13.30 14.39
N LEU A 103 -37.47 -12.41 13.44
CA LEU A 103 -36.47 -11.51 12.87
C LEU A 103 -35.84 -10.60 13.93
N LEU A 104 -36.65 -10.04 14.84
CA LEU A 104 -36.15 -9.23 15.94
C LEU A 104 -35.27 -10.06 16.90
N LEU A 105 -35.69 -11.29 17.25
CA LEU A 105 -34.89 -12.18 18.08
C LEU A 105 -33.57 -12.55 17.41
N VAL A 106 -33.57 -12.82 16.10
CA VAL A 106 -32.37 -13.07 15.33
C VAL A 106 -31.47 -11.82 15.31
N GLY A 107 -32.06 -10.64 15.11
CA GLY A 107 -31.32 -9.36 15.16
C GLY A 107 -30.65 -9.13 16.50
N VAL A 108 -31.36 -9.37 17.60
CA VAL A 108 -30.81 -9.29 18.97
C VAL A 108 -29.74 -10.35 19.19
N GLY A 109 -29.94 -11.56 18.71
CA GLY A 109 -28.96 -12.65 18.78
C GLY A 109 -27.66 -12.27 18.04
N LEU A 110 -27.76 -11.73 16.81
CA LEU A 110 -26.62 -11.26 16.03
C LEU A 110 -25.91 -10.08 16.72
N TRP A 111 -26.66 -9.15 17.31
CA TRP A 111 -26.10 -8.02 18.05
C TRP A 111 -25.29 -8.47 19.27
N ILE A 112 -25.84 -9.43 20.05
CA ILE A 112 -25.14 -10.02 21.20
C ILE A 112 -23.92 -10.82 20.72
N ALA A 113 -24.05 -11.60 19.65
CA ALA A 113 -22.97 -12.37 19.08
C ALA A 113 -21.83 -11.46 18.61
N LEU A 114 -22.14 -10.39 17.89
CA LEU A 114 -21.17 -9.38 17.48
C LEU A 114 -20.44 -8.79 18.69
N GLY A 115 -21.17 -8.42 19.73
CA GLY A 115 -20.62 -7.88 20.97
C GLY A 115 -19.72 -8.84 21.73
N LYS A 116 -19.96 -10.16 21.61
CA LYS A 116 -19.21 -11.20 22.32
C LYS A 116 -18.00 -11.70 21.52
N PHE A 117 -18.14 -11.87 20.21
CA PHE A 117 -17.10 -12.51 19.39
C PHE A 117 -16.12 -11.51 18.73
N LEU A 118 -16.56 -10.31 18.39
CA LEU A 118 -15.70 -9.33 17.72
C LEU A 118 -14.54 -8.82 18.61
N PRO A 119 -14.75 -8.47 19.90
CA PRO A 119 -13.65 -7.98 20.73
C PRO A 119 -12.48 -8.96 20.89
N PRO A 120 -12.69 -10.25 21.22
CA PRO A 120 -11.58 -11.20 21.34
C PRO A 120 -10.91 -11.47 19.99
N LEU A 121 -11.64 -11.40 18.88
CA LEU A 121 -11.07 -11.56 17.55
C LEU A 121 -10.12 -10.39 17.23
N VAL A 122 -10.54 -9.14 17.45
CA VAL A 122 -9.70 -7.94 17.27
C VAL A 122 -8.47 -8.02 18.18
N HIS A 123 -8.65 -8.40 19.43
CA HIS A 123 -7.54 -8.58 20.37
C HIS A 123 -6.51 -9.60 19.86
N ARG A 124 -6.94 -10.79 19.39
CA ARG A 124 -6.04 -11.81 18.84
C ARG A 124 -5.24 -11.32 17.62
N ILE A 125 -5.88 -10.55 16.72
CA ILE A 125 -5.23 -10.00 15.54
C ILE A 125 -4.19 -8.92 15.94
N MET A 126 -4.49 -8.15 17.00
CA MET A 126 -3.64 -7.04 17.45
C MET A 126 -2.60 -7.45 18.50
N ALA A 127 -2.66 -8.67 19.06
CA ALA A 127 -1.82 -9.13 20.16
C ALA A 127 -0.31 -9.21 19.83
N ARG A 128 0.09 -9.05 18.58
CA ARG A 128 1.51 -9.01 18.20
C ARG A 128 2.03 -7.57 18.28
N PRO A 129 2.86 -7.24 19.27
CA PRO A 129 3.45 -5.91 19.37
C PRO A 129 4.37 -5.65 18.17
N LYS A 130 4.23 -4.50 17.55
CA LYS A 130 5.21 -4.02 16.57
C LYS A 130 6.46 -3.55 17.32
N ARG A 131 7.61 -3.79 16.73
CA ARG A 131 8.91 -3.42 17.31
C ARG A 131 8.92 -1.92 17.67
N GLY A 132 9.03 -1.59 18.97
CA GLY A 132 9.04 -0.21 19.46
C GLY A 132 7.67 0.40 19.79
N GLU A 133 6.56 -0.33 19.67
CA GLU A 133 5.22 0.18 20.03
C GLU A 133 5.00 0.10 21.55
N SER A 134 4.56 1.24 22.17
CA SER A 134 4.21 1.26 23.59
C SER A 134 2.91 0.50 23.85
N LEU A 135 2.77 -0.12 25.02
CA LEU A 135 1.54 -0.81 25.44
C LEU A 135 0.29 0.09 25.37
N GLN A 136 0.46 1.38 25.66
CA GLN A 136 -0.63 2.37 25.55
C GLN A 136 -1.01 2.64 24.09
N GLY A 137 -0.04 2.68 23.17
CA GLY A 137 -0.28 2.84 21.74
C GLY A 137 -1.05 1.67 21.17
N MET A 138 -0.66 0.44 21.52
CA MET A 138 -1.37 -0.79 21.17
C MET A 138 -2.83 -0.77 21.62
N LYS A 139 -3.08 -0.42 22.89
CA LYS A 139 -4.43 -0.39 23.45
C LYS A 139 -5.31 0.65 22.74
N LYS A 140 -4.82 1.87 22.51
CA LYS A 140 -5.57 2.91 21.77
C LYS A 140 -5.94 2.45 20.36
N ARG A 141 -5.03 1.79 19.66
CA ARG A 141 -5.25 1.25 18.32
C ARG A 141 -6.28 0.11 18.32
N GLU A 142 -6.22 -0.80 19.30
CA GLU A 142 -7.20 -1.86 19.49
C GLU A 142 -8.60 -1.29 19.75
N ASP A 143 -8.72 -0.32 20.66
CA ASP A 143 -9.98 0.32 21.00
C ASP A 143 -10.59 1.06 19.80
N THR A 144 -9.79 1.75 19.01
CA THR A 144 -10.25 2.44 17.79
C THR A 144 -10.78 1.44 16.76
N LEU A 145 -10.01 0.40 16.44
CA LEU A 145 -10.42 -0.62 15.47
C LEU A 145 -11.67 -1.38 15.94
N ARG A 146 -11.72 -1.73 17.22
CA ARG A 146 -12.90 -2.33 17.83
C ARG A 146 -14.12 -1.43 17.68
N GLY A 147 -13.98 -0.12 17.93
CA GLY A 147 -15.07 0.86 17.77
C GLY A 147 -15.58 0.92 16.34
N VAL A 148 -14.69 0.99 15.36
CA VAL A 148 -15.04 1.05 13.94
C VAL A 148 -15.75 -0.22 13.48
N PHE A 149 -15.17 -1.41 13.73
CA PHE A 149 -15.79 -2.68 13.31
C PHE A 149 -17.10 -2.96 14.03
N MET A 150 -17.19 -2.60 15.31
CA MET A 150 -18.43 -2.72 16.06
C MET A 150 -19.51 -1.80 15.52
N GLY A 151 -19.17 -0.56 15.19
CA GLY A 151 -20.09 0.42 14.57
C GLY A 151 -20.60 -0.07 13.22
N LEU A 152 -19.71 -0.47 12.32
CA LEU A 152 -20.07 -1.00 11.00
C LEU A 152 -20.95 -2.25 11.12
N GLY A 153 -20.56 -3.19 11.96
CA GLY A 153 -21.33 -4.42 12.14
C GLY A 153 -22.75 -4.18 12.69
N LYS A 154 -22.89 -3.27 13.67
CA LYS A 154 -24.20 -2.89 14.22
C LYS A 154 -25.10 -2.22 13.19
N VAL A 155 -24.53 -1.26 12.41
CA VAL A 155 -25.27 -0.58 11.34
C VAL A 155 -25.73 -1.59 10.28
N SER A 156 -24.86 -2.52 9.88
CA SER A 156 -25.21 -3.58 8.92
C SER A 156 -26.36 -4.48 9.44
N ILE A 157 -26.31 -4.91 10.70
CA ILE A 157 -27.38 -5.72 11.31
C ILE A 157 -28.70 -4.94 11.27
N VAL A 158 -28.70 -3.67 11.68
CA VAL A 158 -29.92 -2.84 11.70
C VAL A 158 -30.48 -2.70 10.29
N ILE A 159 -29.65 -2.41 9.29
CA ILE A 159 -30.09 -2.26 7.89
C ILE A 159 -30.73 -3.56 7.38
N VAL A 160 -30.06 -4.72 7.58
CA VAL A 160 -30.55 -6.00 7.09
C VAL A 160 -31.87 -6.36 7.74
N ILE A 161 -31.96 -6.27 9.08
CA ILE A 161 -33.20 -6.57 9.82
C ILE A 161 -34.32 -5.62 9.42
N ALA A 162 -34.04 -4.31 9.26
CA ALA A 162 -35.04 -3.35 8.80
C ALA A 162 -35.60 -3.71 7.41
N PHE A 163 -34.74 -4.13 6.45
CA PHE A 163 -35.21 -4.57 5.14
C PHE A 163 -36.05 -5.84 5.21
N MET A 164 -35.64 -6.79 6.02
CA MET A 164 -36.43 -8.03 6.21
C MET A 164 -37.81 -7.71 6.80
N ILE A 165 -37.90 -6.80 7.77
CA ILE A 165 -39.17 -6.36 8.35
C ILE A 165 -40.01 -5.60 7.32
N LEU A 166 -39.41 -4.66 6.55
CA LEU A 166 -40.13 -3.94 5.48
C LEU A 166 -40.69 -4.90 4.42
N SER A 167 -39.91 -5.94 4.05
CA SER A 167 -40.35 -6.96 3.13
C SER A 167 -41.54 -7.76 3.67
N GLU A 168 -41.54 -8.12 4.98
CA GLU A 168 -42.62 -8.82 5.63
C GLU A 168 -43.92 -7.97 5.73
N LEU A 169 -43.76 -6.65 5.78
CA LEU A 169 -44.85 -5.67 5.73
C LEU A 169 -45.35 -5.39 4.30
N ASN A 170 -44.99 -6.20 3.30
CA ASN A 170 -45.33 -6.03 1.88
C ASN A 170 -44.91 -4.67 1.28
N VAL A 171 -43.95 -3.96 1.92
CA VAL A 171 -43.35 -2.74 1.35
C VAL A 171 -42.40 -3.15 0.22
N SER A 172 -42.60 -2.56 -0.96
CA SER A 172 -41.71 -2.85 -2.09
C SER A 172 -40.30 -2.33 -1.82
N ILE A 173 -39.37 -3.24 -1.43
CA ILE A 173 -37.97 -2.90 -1.15
C ILE A 173 -37.12 -2.79 -2.42
N GLY A 174 -37.67 -3.15 -3.59
CA GLY A 174 -36.94 -3.12 -4.87
C GLY A 174 -36.25 -1.80 -5.18
N PRO A 175 -36.91 -0.64 -5.13
CA PRO A 175 -36.29 0.66 -5.37
C PRO A 175 -35.16 0.96 -4.36
N ILE A 176 -35.33 0.56 -3.10
CA ILE A 176 -34.34 0.80 -2.05
C ILE A 176 -33.10 -0.09 -2.27
N LEU A 177 -33.32 -1.35 -2.63
CA LEU A 177 -32.23 -2.29 -2.98
C LEU A 177 -31.49 -1.82 -4.23
N ALA A 178 -32.18 -1.26 -5.23
CA ALA A 178 -31.53 -0.68 -6.40
C ALA A 178 -30.62 0.51 -6.02
N GLY A 179 -31.11 1.41 -5.16
CA GLY A 179 -30.32 2.53 -4.64
C GLY A 179 -29.09 2.06 -3.83
N LEU A 180 -29.27 1.03 -2.97
CA LEU A 180 -28.17 0.42 -2.25
C LEU A 180 -27.17 -0.29 -3.18
N GLY A 181 -27.65 -0.88 -4.27
CA GLY A 181 -26.80 -1.47 -5.30
C GLY A 181 -25.85 -0.42 -5.90
N ILE A 182 -26.40 0.76 -6.25
CA ILE A 182 -25.58 1.89 -6.76
C ILE A 182 -24.59 2.37 -5.70
N ALA A 183 -25.03 2.53 -4.45
CA ALA A 183 -24.14 2.88 -3.33
C ALA A 183 -23.04 1.82 -3.12
N GLY A 184 -23.41 0.52 -3.23
CA GLY A 184 -22.46 -0.59 -3.16
C GLY A 184 -21.39 -0.54 -4.24
N ILE A 185 -21.77 -0.19 -5.48
CA ILE A 185 -20.83 0.00 -6.59
C ILE A 185 -19.88 1.16 -6.27
N ALA A 186 -20.38 2.29 -5.76
CA ALA A 186 -19.54 3.43 -5.39
C ALA A 186 -18.52 3.07 -4.28
N VAL A 187 -18.95 2.33 -3.25
CA VAL A 187 -18.07 1.82 -2.18
C VAL A 187 -17.06 0.82 -2.75
N GLY A 188 -17.48 -0.05 -3.69
CA GLY A 188 -16.63 -1.00 -4.40
C GLY A 188 -15.51 -0.30 -5.17
N PHE A 189 -15.81 0.74 -5.93
CA PHE A 189 -14.79 1.55 -6.59
C PHE A 189 -13.87 2.26 -5.60
N GLY A 190 -14.41 2.77 -4.48
CA GLY A 190 -13.60 3.36 -3.41
C GLY A 190 -12.64 2.35 -2.74
N ALA A 191 -13.01 1.08 -2.67
CA ALA A 191 -12.21 0.01 -2.09
C ALA A 191 -11.30 -0.72 -3.11
N GLN A 192 -11.35 -0.40 -4.38
CA GLN A 192 -10.66 -1.10 -5.48
C GLN A 192 -9.16 -1.27 -5.22
N TYR A 193 -8.48 -0.21 -4.76
CA TYR A 193 -7.05 -0.27 -4.46
C TYR A 193 -6.73 -1.26 -3.33
N LEU A 194 -7.56 -1.30 -2.29
CA LEU A 194 -7.39 -2.23 -1.18
C LEU A 194 -7.51 -3.69 -1.64
N ILE A 195 -8.50 -3.97 -2.48
CA ILE A 195 -8.72 -5.32 -3.04
C ILE A 195 -7.53 -5.70 -3.92
N ARG A 196 -7.05 -4.78 -4.77
CA ARG A 196 -5.88 -4.99 -5.62
C ARG A 196 -4.63 -5.30 -4.78
N ASP A 197 -4.40 -4.55 -3.68
CA ASP A 197 -3.27 -4.79 -2.78
C ASP A 197 -3.31 -6.20 -2.19
N ILE A 198 -4.48 -6.63 -1.71
CA ILE A 198 -4.65 -7.94 -1.08
C ILE A 198 -4.43 -9.07 -2.08
N ILE A 199 -5.04 -8.97 -3.27
CA ILE A 199 -4.88 -9.99 -4.33
C ILE A 199 -3.41 -10.08 -4.76
N ALA A 200 -2.75 -8.95 -5.02
CA ALA A 200 -1.34 -8.92 -5.36
C ALA A 200 -0.48 -9.54 -4.25
N GLY A 201 -0.76 -9.21 -2.98
CA GLY A 201 -0.04 -9.76 -1.83
C GLY A 201 -0.20 -11.27 -1.69
N ILE A 202 -1.39 -11.81 -1.96
CA ILE A 202 -1.62 -13.26 -1.98
C ILE A 202 -0.72 -13.92 -3.04
N PHE A 203 -0.67 -13.40 -4.27
CA PHE A 203 0.14 -13.97 -5.34
C PHE A 203 1.64 -13.83 -5.07
N ILE A 204 2.11 -12.70 -4.53
CA ILE A 204 3.51 -12.53 -4.11
C ILE A 204 3.93 -13.63 -3.14
N LEU A 205 3.06 -13.94 -2.15
CA LEU A 205 3.32 -14.98 -1.15
C LEU A 205 3.21 -16.40 -1.73
N LEU A 206 2.18 -16.67 -2.55
CA LEU A 206 1.96 -18.00 -3.14
C LEU A 206 3.05 -18.38 -4.15
N GLU A 207 3.42 -17.44 -5.02
CA GLU A 207 4.47 -17.63 -6.03
C GLU A 207 5.87 -17.47 -5.44
N ASN A 208 5.96 -17.00 -4.19
CA ASN A 208 7.22 -16.80 -3.49
C ASN A 208 8.20 -15.95 -4.31
N GLN A 209 7.73 -14.79 -4.83
CA GLN A 209 8.53 -13.92 -5.69
C GLN A 209 9.75 -13.35 -4.95
N TYR A 210 9.59 -12.98 -3.68
CA TYR A 210 10.65 -12.58 -2.75
C TYR A 210 10.23 -12.86 -1.31
N ARG A 211 11.19 -12.90 -0.40
CA ARG A 211 11.01 -13.20 1.03
C ARG A 211 11.61 -12.10 1.90
N VAL A 212 11.24 -12.11 3.18
CA VAL A 212 11.94 -11.31 4.20
C VAL A 212 13.42 -11.75 4.25
N GLY A 213 14.31 -10.77 4.15
CA GLY A 213 15.76 -10.99 4.06
C GLY A 213 16.33 -10.96 2.64
N ASP A 214 15.51 -11.02 1.59
CA ASP A 214 15.97 -10.80 0.21
C ASP A 214 16.23 -9.31 -0.05
N VAL A 215 17.11 -9.00 -1.00
CA VAL A 215 17.20 -7.68 -1.59
C VAL A 215 16.42 -7.69 -2.90
N ALA A 216 15.40 -6.85 -2.96
CA ALA A 216 14.53 -6.76 -4.12
C ALA A 216 14.34 -5.30 -4.57
N LYS A 217 14.12 -5.13 -5.87
CA LYS A 217 13.65 -3.86 -6.45
C LYS A 217 12.17 -4.03 -6.81
N ILE A 218 11.31 -3.25 -6.14
CA ILE A 218 9.86 -3.21 -6.35
C ILE A 218 9.41 -1.74 -6.42
N ALA A 219 8.48 -1.43 -7.30
CA ALA A 219 7.98 -0.05 -7.51
C ALA A 219 9.13 0.97 -7.62
N ASP A 220 10.20 0.62 -8.37
CA ASP A 220 11.44 1.39 -8.58
C ASP A 220 12.31 1.65 -7.34
N ILE A 221 11.97 1.06 -6.19
CA ILE A 221 12.74 1.13 -4.95
C ILE A 221 13.48 -0.18 -4.75
N ALA A 222 14.81 -0.11 -4.58
CA ALA A 222 15.65 -1.26 -4.24
C ALA A 222 16.00 -1.23 -2.75
N GLY A 223 15.87 -2.37 -2.08
CA GLY A 223 16.20 -2.47 -0.66
C GLY A 223 16.05 -3.87 -0.09
N LEU A 224 16.48 -4.02 1.17
CA LEU A 224 16.27 -5.22 1.95
C LEU A 224 14.80 -5.36 2.35
N VAL A 225 14.19 -6.48 2.04
CA VAL A 225 12.81 -6.80 2.42
C VAL A 225 12.74 -7.09 3.92
N GLU A 226 12.09 -6.23 4.69
CA GLU A 226 11.93 -6.38 6.14
C GLU A 226 10.61 -7.05 6.52
N GLU A 227 9.53 -6.78 5.77
CA GLU A 227 8.20 -7.32 6.04
C GLU A 227 7.45 -7.54 4.73
N VAL A 228 6.78 -8.69 4.61
CA VAL A 228 5.82 -8.96 3.52
C VAL A 228 4.51 -9.37 4.17
N ASN A 229 3.45 -8.64 3.87
CA ASN A 229 2.10 -9.00 4.31
C ASN A 229 1.10 -8.87 3.15
N LEU A 230 -0.18 -9.21 3.38
CA LEU A 230 -1.20 -9.23 2.32
C LEU A 230 -1.42 -7.88 1.64
N ARG A 231 -1.18 -6.75 2.33
CA ARG A 231 -1.48 -5.42 1.78
C ARG A 231 -0.23 -4.69 1.28
N LYS A 232 0.89 -4.84 1.97
CA LYS A 232 2.10 -4.07 1.69
C LYS A 232 3.36 -4.89 1.88
N THR A 233 4.41 -4.52 1.20
CA THR A 233 5.78 -4.95 1.43
C THR A 233 6.57 -3.77 2.03
N VAL A 234 7.45 -4.05 2.97
CA VAL A 234 8.31 -3.06 3.62
C VAL A 234 9.74 -3.33 3.21
N LEU A 235 10.40 -2.32 2.66
CA LEU A 235 11.80 -2.34 2.24
C LEU A 235 12.61 -1.34 3.05
N ARG A 236 13.88 -1.64 3.27
CA ARG A 236 14.87 -0.66 3.74
C ARG A 236 15.96 -0.52 2.70
N ASP A 237 16.20 0.70 2.26
CA ASP A 237 17.29 1.02 1.32
C ASP A 237 18.64 1.16 2.03
N LEU A 238 19.69 1.45 1.24
CA LEU A 238 21.04 1.62 1.77
C LEU A 238 21.21 2.89 2.63
N ASP A 239 20.34 3.89 2.46
CA ASP A 239 20.33 5.11 3.28
C ASP A 239 19.60 4.90 4.61
N GLY A 240 19.05 3.68 4.84
CA GLY A 240 18.32 3.31 6.04
C GLY A 240 16.86 3.74 6.03
N ILE A 241 16.36 4.29 4.93
CA ILE A 241 14.98 4.74 4.79
C ILE A 241 14.05 3.52 4.66
N VAL A 242 12.95 3.54 5.40
CA VAL A 242 11.93 2.48 5.37
C VAL A 242 10.81 2.87 4.41
N HIS A 243 10.64 2.07 3.37
CA HIS A 243 9.61 2.26 2.35
C HIS A 243 8.46 1.29 2.58
N HIS A 244 7.23 1.81 2.62
CA HIS A 244 6.01 1.03 2.70
C HIS A 244 5.33 1.00 1.35
N VAL A 245 5.52 -0.06 0.58
CA VAL A 245 5.00 -0.22 -0.78
C VAL A 245 3.69 -1.01 -0.74
N PRO A 246 2.54 -0.44 -1.16
CA PRO A 246 1.32 -1.21 -1.35
C PRO A 246 1.53 -2.30 -2.41
N ASN A 247 1.11 -3.53 -2.14
CA ASN A 247 1.38 -4.64 -3.04
C ASN A 247 0.75 -4.45 -4.43
N GLY A 248 -0.38 -3.76 -4.51
CA GLY A 248 -1.03 -3.44 -5.78
C GLY A 248 -0.27 -2.45 -6.68
N GLU A 249 0.74 -1.76 -6.16
CA GLU A 249 1.62 -0.89 -6.96
C GLU A 249 2.80 -1.66 -7.55
N ILE A 250 3.01 -2.91 -7.13
CA ILE A 250 4.12 -3.76 -7.61
C ILE A 250 3.72 -4.39 -8.94
N ARG A 251 4.22 -3.85 -10.04
CA ARG A 251 4.01 -4.38 -11.39
C ARG A 251 5.11 -5.34 -11.80
N VAL A 252 6.33 -5.06 -11.38
CA VAL A 252 7.51 -5.86 -11.63
C VAL A 252 8.27 -5.99 -10.32
N ALA A 253 8.64 -7.21 -9.96
CA ALA A 253 9.50 -7.51 -8.83
C ALA A 253 10.81 -8.09 -9.35
N SER A 254 11.94 -7.46 -9.05
CA SER A 254 13.28 -7.97 -9.36
C SER A 254 13.96 -8.38 -8.08
N ASN A 255 14.25 -9.67 -7.93
CA ASN A 255 14.95 -10.22 -6.78
C ASN A 255 16.43 -10.39 -7.09
N TYR A 256 17.31 -9.71 -6.35
CA TYR A 256 18.76 -9.73 -6.57
C TYR A 256 19.47 -10.88 -5.83
N THR A 257 18.76 -11.58 -4.97
CA THR A 257 19.37 -12.56 -4.04
C THR A 257 18.71 -13.94 -4.08
N ARG A 258 17.81 -14.16 -5.07
CA ARG A 258 17.11 -15.43 -5.19
C ARG A 258 18.02 -16.49 -5.80
N HIS A 259 18.28 -17.57 -5.08
CA HIS A 259 19.11 -18.73 -5.44
C HIS A 259 20.61 -18.43 -5.56
N PHE A 260 21.00 -17.43 -6.31
CA PHE A 260 22.36 -16.94 -6.43
C PHE A 260 22.34 -15.44 -6.68
N SER A 261 23.46 -14.79 -6.44
CA SER A 261 23.71 -13.40 -6.79
C SER A 261 24.82 -13.32 -7.81
N ARG A 262 24.82 -12.26 -8.62
CA ARG A 262 25.82 -12.11 -9.69
C ARG A 262 26.72 -10.92 -9.46
N VAL A 263 28.03 -11.16 -9.49
CA VAL A 263 29.03 -10.14 -9.72
C VAL A 263 28.87 -9.66 -11.16
N ASN A 264 28.55 -8.41 -11.35
CA ASN A 264 28.40 -7.78 -12.66
C ASN A 264 29.14 -6.46 -12.61
N LEU A 265 30.39 -6.48 -13.11
CA LEU A 265 31.32 -5.37 -13.00
C LEU A 265 31.84 -4.99 -14.37
N ASP A 266 31.94 -3.70 -14.63
CA ASP A 266 32.69 -3.15 -15.73
C ASP A 266 33.99 -2.55 -15.19
N VAL A 267 35.12 -2.90 -15.84
CA VAL A 267 36.44 -2.35 -15.55
C VAL A 267 36.96 -1.70 -16.84
N SER A 268 37.34 -0.43 -16.76
CA SER A 268 37.83 0.32 -17.91
C SER A 268 39.35 0.30 -17.95
N VAL A 269 39.92 0.08 -19.14
CA VAL A 269 41.35 0.16 -19.42
C VAL A 269 41.61 1.23 -20.50
N ALA A 270 42.82 1.81 -20.50
CA ALA A 270 43.20 2.84 -21.51
C ALA A 270 43.21 2.24 -22.94
N TYR A 271 42.99 3.06 -23.95
CA TYR A 271 42.99 2.65 -25.35
C TYR A 271 44.33 2.05 -25.83
N GLY A 272 45.44 2.41 -25.20
CA GLY A 272 46.78 1.88 -25.52
C GLY A 272 47.10 0.56 -24.83
N THR A 273 46.18 0.02 -23.96
CA THR A 273 46.42 -1.22 -23.20
C THR A 273 46.29 -2.44 -24.11
N ASP A 274 47.18 -3.40 -23.95
CA ASP A 274 47.03 -4.75 -24.51
C ASP A 274 45.83 -5.45 -23.82
N LEU A 275 44.76 -5.67 -24.61
CA LEU A 275 43.51 -6.25 -24.09
C LEU A 275 43.66 -7.70 -23.68
N ASP A 276 44.45 -8.49 -24.40
CA ASP A 276 44.63 -9.90 -24.09
C ASP A 276 45.40 -10.04 -22.77
N HIS A 277 46.40 -9.21 -22.54
CA HIS A 277 47.10 -9.12 -21.28
C HIS A 277 46.16 -8.68 -20.14
N ALA A 278 45.42 -7.61 -20.33
CA ALA A 278 44.47 -7.13 -19.31
C ALA A 278 43.40 -8.18 -18.96
N ILE A 279 42.84 -8.87 -19.94
CA ILE A 279 41.86 -9.96 -19.73
C ILE A 279 42.50 -11.09 -18.94
N SER A 280 43.74 -11.50 -19.27
CA SER A 280 44.42 -12.56 -18.54
C SER A 280 44.68 -12.22 -17.08
N VAL A 281 45.06 -10.96 -16.81
CA VAL A 281 45.26 -10.43 -15.46
C VAL A 281 43.97 -10.39 -14.66
N ILE A 282 42.86 -9.90 -15.24
CA ILE A 282 41.55 -9.84 -14.59
C ILE A 282 41.08 -11.26 -14.22
N ASN A 283 41.21 -12.24 -15.14
CA ASN A 283 40.82 -13.62 -14.91
C ASN A 283 41.64 -14.24 -13.78
N ARG A 284 42.97 -14.05 -13.79
CA ARG A 284 43.83 -14.50 -12.73
C ARG A 284 43.45 -13.94 -11.36
N VAL A 285 43.20 -12.63 -11.27
CA VAL A 285 42.72 -11.97 -10.02
C VAL A 285 41.40 -12.55 -9.55
N GLY A 286 40.46 -12.83 -10.46
CA GLY A 286 39.19 -13.45 -10.16
C GLY A 286 39.36 -14.88 -9.60
N GLU A 287 40.23 -15.68 -10.18
CA GLU A 287 40.55 -17.03 -9.71
C GLU A 287 41.28 -17.02 -8.35
N GLU A 288 42.28 -16.16 -8.18
CA GLU A 288 43.00 -16.00 -6.91
C GLU A 288 42.06 -15.60 -5.78
N LEU A 289 41.10 -14.67 -6.06
CA LEU A 289 40.08 -14.27 -5.09
C LEU A 289 39.15 -15.43 -4.72
N ALA A 290 38.78 -16.25 -5.69
CA ALA A 290 37.90 -17.41 -5.45
C ALA A 290 38.62 -18.57 -4.72
N MET A 291 39.97 -18.62 -4.73
CA MET A 291 40.76 -19.59 -3.99
C MET A 291 41.17 -19.12 -2.59
N ASP A 292 40.99 -17.84 -2.30
CA ASP A 292 41.33 -17.23 -1.02
C ASP A 292 40.51 -17.81 0.14
N GLU A 293 41.13 -18.16 1.27
CA GLU A 293 40.47 -18.79 2.41
C GLU A 293 39.34 -17.99 2.99
N ASP A 294 39.41 -16.64 2.98
CA ASP A 294 38.39 -15.73 3.51
C ASP A 294 37.20 -15.53 2.57
N TRP A 295 37.38 -15.87 1.28
CA TRP A 295 36.42 -15.55 0.22
C TRP A 295 35.84 -16.75 -0.51
N ARG A 296 36.53 -17.90 -0.55
CA ARG A 296 36.16 -19.09 -1.35
C ARG A 296 34.74 -19.58 -1.13
N ASP A 297 34.25 -19.51 0.10
CA ASP A 297 32.92 -20.00 0.44
C ASP A 297 31.78 -19.10 -0.08
N LYS A 298 32.14 -17.93 -0.62
CA LYS A 298 31.20 -16.96 -1.19
C LYS A 298 30.97 -17.14 -2.69
N PHE A 299 31.77 -17.96 -3.35
CA PHE A 299 31.71 -18.17 -4.80
C PHE A 299 30.97 -19.44 -5.18
N ILE A 300 30.16 -19.34 -6.24
CA ILE A 300 29.59 -20.46 -7.00
C ILE A 300 30.44 -20.65 -8.25
N THR A 301 30.74 -19.56 -8.98
CA THR A 301 31.66 -19.50 -10.08
C THR A 301 32.61 -18.31 -9.95
N PRO A 302 33.92 -18.48 -10.17
CA PRO A 302 34.87 -17.37 -10.11
C PRO A 302 34.48 -16.23 -11.07
N PRO A 303 34.75 -14.96 -10.72
CA PRO A 303 34.57 -13.85 -11.63
C PRO A 303 35.57 -13.96 -12.80
N GLN A 304 35.05 -13.91 -14.02
CA GLN A 304 35.85 -13.96 -15.24
C GLN A 304 35.35 -12.93 -16.25
N VAL A 305 36.22 -12.56 -17.15
CA VAL A 305 35.88 -11.67 -18.27
C VAL A 305 34.92 -12.37 -19.22
N LEU A 306 33.74 -11.75 -19.41
CA LEU A 306 32.77 -12.20 -20.38
C LEU A 306 33.10 -11.71 -21.80
N ARG A 307 33.46 -10.44 -21.94
CA ARG A 307 33.76 -9.77 -23.21
C ARG A 307 34.30 -8.36 -23.00
N VAL A 308 34.89 -7.82 -24.06
CA VAL A 308 35.01 -6.36 -24.24
C VAL A 308 33.59 -5.82 -24.44
N ASN A 309 33.14 -4.93 -23.56
CA ASN A 309 31.75 -4.53 -23.50
C ASN A 309 31.45 -3.29 -24.32
N LYS A 310 32.30 -2.28 -24.22
CA LYS A 310 32.06 -0.98 -24.86
C LYS A 310 33.39 -0.24 -25.08
N PHE A 311 33.48 0.50 -26.20
CA PHE A 311 34.45 1.55 -26.38
C PHE A 311 33.87 2.84 -25.79
N GLY A 312 34.39 3.24 -24.62
CA GLY A 312 33.96 4.44 -23.90
C GLY A 312 34.66 5.69 -24.35
N ASP A 313 34.27 6.83 -23.79
CA ASP A 313 34.83 8.14 -24.18
C ASP A 313 36.34 8.29 -23.87
N SER A 314 36.81 7.59 -22.84
CA SER A 314 38.20 7.69 -22.38
C SER A 314 38.91 6.34 -22.28
N GLY A 315 38.22 5.21 -22.42
CA GLY A 315 38.80 3.89 -22.30
C GLY A 315 37.90 2.81 -22.85
N ILE A 316 38.37 1.55 -22.73
CA ILE A 316 37.67 0.35 -23.18
C ILE A 316 37.12 -0.35 -21.97
N ASP A 317 35.80 -0.59 -21.90
CA ASP A 317 35.14 -1.26 -20.81
C ASP A 317 35.14 -2.78 -21.02
N ILE A 318 35.62 -3.50 -20.03
CA ILE A 318 35.68 -4.97 -19.97
C ILE A 318 34.63 -5.45 -18.98
N LYS A 319 33.72 -6.31 -19.44
CA LYS A 319 32.64 -6.90 -18.63
C LYS A 319 33.15 -8.14 -17.90
N ILE A 320 32.98 -8.15 -16.59
CA ILE A 320 33.32 -9.27 -15.69
C ILE A 320 32.03 -9.82 -15.09
N LEU A 321 31.84 -11.11 -15.16
CA LEU A 321 30.73 -11.81 -14.50
C LEU A 321 31.26 -12.96 -13.63
N GLY A 322 30.56 -13.22 -12.52
CA GLY A 322 30.75 -14.37 -11.65
C GLY A 322 29.49 -14.59 -10.82
N ASP A 323 29.25 -15.82 -10.41
CA ASP A 323 28.10 -16.13 -9.56
C ASP A 323 28.58 -16.38 -8.13
N VAL A 324 27.83 -15.80 -7.19
CA VAL A 324 28.16 -15.84 -5.75
C VAL A 324 26.95 -16.25 -4.93
N VAL A 325 27.19 -16.64 -3.70
CA VAL A 325 26.14 -16.91 -2.71
C VAL A 325 25.28 -15.64 -2.55
N PRO A 326 23.96 -15.80 -2.37
CA PRO A 326 23.06 -14.68 -2.15
C PRO A 326 23.58 -13.66 -1.13
N MET A 327 23.46 -12.37 -1.39
CA MET A 327 23.92 -11.22 -0.58
C MET A 327 25.42 -10.91 -0.68
N GLU A 328 26.28 -11.78 -1.16
CA GLU A 328 27.73 -11.58 -1.18
C GLU A 328 28.24 -10.79 -2.39
N GLN A 329 27.40 -10.52 -3.40
CA GLN A 329 27.81 -9.86 -4.63
C GLN A 329 28.45 -8.47 -4.42
N TRP A 330 27.96 -7.71 -3.46
CA TRP A 330 28.47 -6.35 -3.21
C TRP A 330 29.84 -6.39 -2.51
N ALA A 331 29.99 -7.29 -1.52
CA ALA A 331 31.25 -7.47 -0.81
C ALA A 331 32.33 -7.99 -1.76
N VAL A 332 32.02 -9.01 -2.56
CA VAL A 332 32.93 -9.58 -3.57
C VAL A 332 33.29 -8.54 -4.64
N MET A 333 32.33 -7.76 -5.14
CA MET A 333 32.64 -6.68 -6.12
C MET A 333 33.57 -5.61 -5.52
N GLY A 334 33.43 -5.29 -4.24
CA GLY A 334 34.31 -4.35 -3.56
C GLY A 334 35.73 -4.85 -3.49
N GLU A 335 35.94 -6.08 -3.04
CA GLU A 335 37.26 -6.70 -2.92
C GLU A 335 37.88 -6.95 -4.30
N LEU A 336 37.10 -7.40 -5.28
CA LEU A 336 37.57 -7.61 -6.65
C LEU A 336 38.13 -6.31 -7.26
N ARG A 337 37.42 -5.17 -7.09
CA ARG A 337 37.92 -3.85 -7.53
C ARG A 337 39.24 -3.48 -6.86
N LEU A 338 39.37 -3.73 -5.56
CA LEU A 338 40.58 -3.46 -4.79
C LEU A 338 41.77 -4.26 -5.32
N ARG A 339 41.59 -5.57 -5.56
CA ARG A 339 42.64 -6.44 -6.07
C ARG A 339 43.01 -6.13 -7.50
N ILE A 340 42.03 -5.89 -8.39
CA ILE A 340 42.25 -5.48 -9.77
C ILE A 340 43.09 -4.18 -9.79
N LYS A 341 42.73 -3.17 -8.98
CA LYS A 341 43.47 -1.92 -8.93
C LYS A 341 44.94 -2.10 -8.55
N LYS A 342 45.22 -2.93 -7.51
CA LYS A 342 46.59 -3.22 -7.07
C LYS A 342 47.41 -3.92 -8.12
N VAL A 343 46.83 -4.92 -8.80
CA VAL A 343 47.55 -5.70 -9.82
C VAL A 343 47.75 -4.87 -11.10
N PHE A 344 46.76 -4.07 -11.47
CA PHE A 344 46.91 -3.15 -12.62
C PHE A 344 48.05 -2.17 -12.41
N ASP A 345 48.18 -1.59 -11.20
CA ASP A 345 49.28 -0.70 -10.87
C ASP A 345 50.65 -1.42 -10.96
N ALA A 346 50.70 -2.69 -10.51
CA ALA A 346 51.93 -3.48 -10.54
C ALA A 346 52.35 -3.92 -11.96
N GLU A 347 51.39 -4.17 -12.84
CA GLU A 347 51.61 -4.62 -14.21
C GLU A 347 51.54 -3.52 -15.26
N GLY A 348 51.41 -2.26 -14.84
CA GLY A 348 51.43 -1.11 -15.74
C GLY A 348 50.15 -0.98 -16.61
N ILE A 349 49.03 -1.60 -16.21
CA ILE A 349 47.75 -1.49 -16.88
C ILE A 349 47.09 -0.19 -16.42
N GLU A 350 46.95 0.77 -17.34
CA GLU A 350 46.39 2.08 -17.01
C GLU A 350 44.86 2.05 -16.91
N ILE A 351 44.33 2.55 -15.81
CA ILE A 351 42.91 2.90 -15.65
C ILE A 351 42.76 4.32 -16.23
N PRO A 352 41.95 4.51 -17.30
CA PRO A 352 41.99 5.74 -18.07
C PRO A 352 41.49 6.95 -17.28
N TRP A 353 42.24 8.04 -17.40
CA TRP A 353 41.76 9.35 -16.98
C TRP A 353 40.79 9.91 -18.03
N PRO A 354 39.93 10.89 -17.70
CA PRO A 354 39.14 11.58 -18.71
C PRO A 354 40.02 12.20 -19.76
N HIS A 355 39.92 11.79 -21.03
CA HIS A 355 40.68 12.30 -22.14
C HIS A 355 39.89 13.34 -22.94
N VAL A 356 40.51 14.50 -23.24
CA VAL A 356 39.96 15.51 -24.13
C VAL A 356 40.96 15.76 -25.25
N LYS A 357 40.58 15.46 -26.49
CA LYS A 357 41.40 15.76 -27.65
C LYS A 357 41.16 17.20 -28.05
N LEU A 358 42.16 18.07 -27.81
CA LEU A 358 42.11 19.46 -28.25
C LEU A 358 42.65 19.55 -29.66
N TYR A 359 41.81 19.93 -30.60
CA TYR A 359 42.25 20.37 -31.93
C TYR A 359 42.60 21.85 -31.83
N MET A 360 43.87 22.18 -31.61
CA MET A 360 44.32 23.52 -31.84
C MET A 360 44.33 23.67 -33.37
N GLY A 361 43.36 24.40 -33.89
CA GLY A 361 43.40 24.78 -35.31
C GLY A 361 44.77 25.36 -35.56
N GLN A 362 45.50 24.86 -36.61
CA GLN A 362 46.68 25.54 -37.08
C GLN A 362 46.29 27.01 -37.36
N SER A 363 46.65 27.90 -36.43
CA SER A 363 46.77 29.30 -36.86
C SER A 363 47.69 29.24 -38.08
N GLN A 364 47.10 29.40 -39.25
CA GLN A 364 47.98 29.74 -40.41
C GLN A 364 48.84 30.89 -39.90
N ALA A 365 50.09 30.56 -39.59
CA ALA A 365 51.14 31.57 -39.50
C ALA A 365 51.27 32.17 -40.90
N SER A 366 50.27 32.93 -41.32
CA SER A 366 50.38 33.87 -42.40
C SER A 366 51.36 34.88 -41.87
N GLY A 367 52.56 34.77 -42.36
CA GLY A 367 53.70 35.55 -41.94
C GLY A 367 53.36 37.05 -41.84
N ASN A 368 53.83 37.69 -40.79
CA ASN A 368 53.72 39.13 -40.62
C ASN A 368 54.11 39.85 -41.88
N LEU A 369 53.19 40.66 -42.39
CA LEU A 369 53.48 41.48 -43.59
C LEU A 369 54.40 42.63 -43.21
N ALA A 370 55.67 42.59 -43.67
CA ALA A 370 56.60 43.70 -43.51
C ALA A 370 56.22 44.85 -44.43
N CYS A 371 56.06 46.03 -43.89
CA CYS A 371 55.79 47.24 -44.66
C CYS A 371 56.98 47.61 -45.47
N LYS A 372 56.81 47.77 -46.82
CA LYS A 372 57.90 48.18 -47.73
C LYS A 372 58.40 49.60 -47.48
N ALA A 373 57.57 50.46 -46.86
CA ALA A 373 57.93 51.86 -46.62
C ALA A 373 58.70 52.09 -45.30
N CYS A 374 58.45 51.31 -44.24
CA CYS A 374 59.02 51.52 -42.91
C CYS A 374 59.49 50.24 -42.20
N SER A 375 59.43 49.07 -42.85
CA SER A 375 59.83 47.75 -42.34
C SER A 375 59.10 47.29 -41.12
N HIS A 376 58.01 47.96 -40.69
CA HIS A 376 57.17 47.54 -39.55
C HIS A 376 56.40 46.26 -39.88
N LEU A 377 56.38 45.28 -38.94
CA LEU A 377 55.67 44.03 -39.09
C LEU A 377 54.19 44.21 -38.72
N ASN A 378 53.32 43.98 -39.66
CA ASN A 378 51.88 44.11 -39.50
C ASN A 378 51.19 42.73 -39.42
N LEU A 379 50.05 42.68 -38.80
CA LEU A 379 49.25 41.46 -38.72
C LEU A 379 48.81 40.98 -40.11
N PRO A 380 48.75 39.70 -40.35
CA PRO A 380 48.24 39.12 -41.58
C PRO A 380 46.86 39.65 -41.96
N GLY A 381 46.70 40.08 -43.20
CA GLY A 381 45.45 40.65 -43.70
C GLY A 381 45.22 42.13 -43.41
N SER A 382 46.21 42.83 -42.81
CA SER A 382 46.18 44.27 -42.65
C SER A 382 46.30 44.97 -44.01
N ARG A 383 45.36 45.85 -44.37
CA ARG A 383 45.34 46.62 -45.62
C ARG A 383 46.27 47.84 -45.56
N PHE A 384 46.56 48.36 -44.39
CA PHE A 384 47.43 49.51 -44.16
C PHE A 384 48.40 49.22 -43.02
N CYS A 385 49.59 49.79 -43.10
CA CYS A 385 50.60 49.69 -42.07
C CYS A 385 50.17 50.47 -40.81
N SER A 386 50.21 49.84 -39.65
CA SER A 386 49.83 50.42 -38.38
C SER A 386 50.81 51.51 -37.89
N ASN A 387 52.02 51.56 -38.45
CA ASN A 387 53.01 52.51 -38.04
C ASN A 387 53.06 53.74 -38.97
N CYS A 388 53.01 53.61 -40.33
CA CYS A 388 53.17 54.67 -41.25
C CYS A 388 51.99 54.95 -42.21
N GLY A 389 50.91 54.16 -42.09
CA GLY A 389 49.68 54.30 -42.91
C GLY A 389 49.82 53.86 -44.39
N ALA A 390 50.98 53.37 -44.82
CA ALA A 390 51.20 52.93 -46.23
C ALA A 390 50.33 51.69 -46.53
N SER A 391 49.78 51.59 -47.74
CA SER A 391 49.01 50.42 -48.20
C SER A 391 49.91 49.18 -48.24
N LEU A 392 49.42 48.09 -47.65
CA LEU A 392 50.06 46.77 -47.61
C LEU A 392 49.47 45.79 -48.63
N SER A 393 48.53 46.24 -49.43
CA SER A 393 48.01 45.44 -50.55
C SER A 393 49.07 45.35 -51.66
N PRO A 394 49.22 44.15 -52.30
CA PRO A 394 50.19 43.95 -53.39
C PRO A 394 49.86 44.80 -54.58
#